data_7314f7045c4533092402620126e607da
#
_entry.id   7314f7045c4533092402620126e607da
#
_cell.length_a   1.000
_cell.length_b   1.000
_cell.length_c   1.000
_cell.angle_alpha   90.00
_cell.angle_beta   90.00
_cell.angle_gamma   90.00
#
_symmetry.space_group_name_H-M   'P 1'
#
loop_
_entity.id
_entity.type
_entity.pdbx_description
1 polymer ?
#
loop_
_entity_poly.entity_id
_entity_poly.type
_entity_poly.pdbx_seq_one_letter_code
_entity_poly.pdbx_strand_id
1 'polypeptide(L)'
;MKKLSLILFSILILLPTQISSTTSEKKITGLAKVIDGDSIKINGINIRLFGIDAFELKQSCENNMFIWGHCGKESKRFLEDLIDGQRITCSYREKDRYGRILGICYHGVYFHNDPGLEINGTMVWFGYAIAYKRYSKRYLSLENLAKKRKHGIWRYGFKETPEQWRRKNK
;
A
#
# COMPACT_ATOMS: atom_id res chain seq x y z
N MET A 1 14.85 -79.11 -3.66
CA MET A 1 13.75 -78.17 -3.72
C MET A 1 14.14 -76.97 -2.79
N LYS A 2 14.69 -75.87 -3.34
CA LYS A 2 15.12 -74.73 -2.55
C LYS A 2 14.02 -73.63 -2.57
N LYS A 3 13.48 -73.32 -1.37
CA LYS A 3 12.45 -72.32 -1.17
C LYS A 3 13.17 -70.93 -1.19
N LEU A 4 12.87 -70.11 -2.18
CA LEU A 4 13.35 -68.72 -2.31
C LEU A 4 12.39 -67.82 -1.50
N SER A 5 12.86 -67.29 -0.36
CA SER A 5 12.10 -66.36 0.47
C SER A 5 12.30 -64.95 -0.04
N LEU A 6 11.26 -64.33 -0.64
CA LEU A 6 11.27 -62.90 -1.03
C LEU A 6 11.01 -62.07 0.24
N ILE A 7 12.02 -61.31 0.67
CA ILE A 7 11.87 -60.28 1.69
C ILE A 7 11.51 -59.00 0.97
N LEU A 8 10.23 -58.55 1.10
CA LEU A 8 9.77 -57.27 0.65
C LEU A 8 10.29 -56.18 1.63
N PHE A 9 11.25 -55.40 1.17
CA PHE A 9 11.73 -54.22 1.89
C PHE A 9 10.76 -53.04 1.59
N SER A 10 9.88 -52.73 2.53
CA SER A 10 8.97 -51.57 2.44
C SER A 10 9.75 -50.30 2.73
N ILE A 11 10.11 -49.54 1.69
CA ILE A 11 10.75 -48.21 1.82
C ILE A 11 9.66 -47.21 2.18
N LEU A 12 9.59 -46.83 3.46
CA LEU A 12 8.77 -45.73 3.94
C LEU A 12 9.39 -44.40 3.52
N ILE A 13 8.90 -43.81 2.43
CA ILE A 13 9.31 -42.50 1.97
C ILE A 13 8.71 -41.45 2.92
N LEU A 14 9.51 -40.92 3.84
CA LEU A 14 9.19 -39.75 4.63
C LEU A 14 9.25 -38.50 3.71
N LEU A 15 8.10 -38.06 3.20
CA LEU A 15 7.97 -36.79 2.53
C LEU A 15 8.11 -35.65 3.56
N PRO A 16 9.00 -34.67 3.36
CA PRO A 16 9.08 -33.53 4.25
C PRO A 16 7.80 -32.69 4.13
N THR A 17 7.02 -32.63 5.22
CA THR A 17 5.89 -31.72 5.33
C THR A 17 6.43 -30.29 5.37
N GLN A 18 6.28 -29.56 4.27
CA GLN A 18 6.57 -28.13 4.17
C GLN A 18 5.52 -27.40 5.03
N ILE A 19 5.92 -26.99 6.23
CA ILE A 19 5.12 -26.09 7.08
C ILE A 19 5.19 -24.71 6.45
N SER A 20 4.21 -24.38 5.60
CA SER A 20 4.03 -23.02 5.10
C SER A 20 3.55 -22.15 6.25
N SER A 21 4.43 -21.33 6.81
CA SER A 21 4.07 -20.33 7.82
C SER A 21 3.22 -19.23 7.17
N THR A 22 1.91 -19.40 7.14
CA THR A 22 0.97 -18.35 6.75
C THR A 22 0.91 -17.32 7.86
N THR A 23 1.61 -16.20 7.70
CA THR A 23 1.44 -15.03 8.57
C THR A 23 -0.02 -14.57 8.50
N SER A 24 -0.76 -14.74 9.59
CA SER A 24 -2.18 -14.38 9.64
C SER A 24 -2.34 -12.88 9.44
N GLU A 25 -3.31 -12.49 8.62
CA GLU A 25 -3.65 -11.09 8.40
C GLU A 25 -4.24 -10.48 9.69
N LYS A 26 -3.64 -9.38 10.14
CA LYS A 26 -4.08 -8.61 11.31
C LYS A 26 -4.86 -7.39 10.85
N LYS A 27 -5.76 -6.89 11.72
CA LYS A 27 -6.55 -5.68 11.44
C LYS A 27 -6.43 -4.68 12.57
N ILE A 28 -6.48 -3.38 12.22
CA ILE A 28 -6.61 -2.27 13.16
C ILE A 28 -7.73 -1.36 12.67
N THR A 29 -8.61 -0.95 13.58
CA THR A 29 -9.77 -0.11 13.26
C THR A 29 -9.88 1.05 14.24
N GLY A 30 -10.18 2.25 13.72
CA GLY A 30 -10.40 3.44 14.52
C GLY A 30 -10.54 4.70 13.69
N LEU A 31 -10.75 5.84 14.36
CA LEU A 31 -10.63 7.14 13.72
C LEU A 31 -9.15 7.38 13.39
N ALA A 32 -8.90 7.84 12.18
CA ALA A 32 -7.53 8.07 11.72
C ALA A 32 -7.19 9.56 11.72
N LYS A 33 -5.93 9.86 12.08
CA LYS A 33 -5.32 11.18 11.88
C LYS A 33 -4.32 11.09 10.73
N VAL A 34 -4.47 11.92 9.72
CA VAL A 34 -3.53 12.01 8.59
C VAL A 34 -2.23 12.67 9.04
N ILE A 35 -1.10 12.08 8.69
CA ILE A 35 0.25 12.62 8.91
C ILE A 35 0.73 13.31 7.64
N ASP A 36 0.71 12.60 6.53
CA ASP A 36 1.05 13.03 5.17
C ASP A 36 0.21 12.28 4.13
N GLY A 37 0.53 12.38 2.84
CA GLY A 37 -0.28 11.80 1.76
C GLY A 37 -0.31 10.27 1.69
N ASP A 38 0.49 9.55 2.47
CA ASP A 38 0.50 8.08 2.53
C ASP A 38 0.72 7.50 3.93
N SER A 39 0.59 8.34 4.96
CA SER A 39 0.77 7.92 6.35
C SER A 39 -0.36 8.45 7.23
N ILE A 40 -0.95 7.55 8.01
CA ILE A 40 -2.01 7.86 8.98
C ILE A 40 -1.66 7.30 10.35
N LYS A 41 -2.38 7.75 11.38
CA LYS A 41 -2.27 7.23 12.74
C LYS A 41 -3.65 6.80 13.24
N ILE A 42 -3.77 5.54 13.71
CA ILE A 42 -4.98 4.99 14.35
C ILE A 42 -4.61 4.53 15.75
N ASN A 43 -5.34 4.97 16.78
CA ASN A 43 -5.10 4.59 18.19
C ASN A 43 -3.61 4.75 18.60
N GLY A 44 -2.95 5.81 18.16
CA GLY A 44 -1.53 6.05 18.45
C GLY A 44 -0.53 5.27 17.58
N ILE A 45 -0.98 4.33 16.76
CA ILE A 45 -0.12 3.49 15.91
C ILE A 45 0.03 4.11 14.53
N ASN A 46 1.29 4.27 14.08
CA ASN A 46 1.60 4.78 12.76
C ASN A 46 1.41 3.69 11.68
N ILE A 47 0.72 4.06 10.61
CA ILE A 47 0.41 3.18 9.47
C ILE A 47 0.87 3.88 8.21
N ARG A 48 1.69 3.21 7.41
CA ARG A 48 2.01 3.62 6.05
C ARG A 48 1.12 2.86 5.08
N LEU A 49 0.46 3.57 4.20
CA LEU A 49 -0.38 2.98 3.16
C LEU A 49 0.49 2.16 2.20
N PHE A 50 0.29 0.84 2.21
CA PHE A 50 1.13 -0.10 1.45
C PHE A 50 0.95 0.06 -0.05
N GLY A 51 2.06 -0.05 -0.78
CA GLY A 51 2.07 -0.11 -2.24
C GLY A 51 1.89 1.22 -2.98
N ILE A 52 1.77 2.33 -2.25
CA ILE A 52 1.71 3.69 -2.81
C ILE A 52 2.85 4.57 -2.29
N ASP A 53 3.14 5.64 -2.99
CA ASP A 53 4.12 6.66 -2.62
C ASP A 53 3.54 8.04 -2.94
N ALA A 54 3.18 8.80 -1.90
CA ALA A 54 2.65 10.14 -2.05
C ALA A 54 3.78 11.18 -2.06
N PHE A 55 3.47 12.36 -2.60
CA PHE A 55 4.41 13.48 -2.62
C PHE A 55 4.72 13.96 -1.21
N GLU A 56 5.99 14.29 -0.96
CA GLU A 56 6.44 14.78 0.35
C GLU A 56 5.84 16.14 0.67
N LEU A 57 5.51 16.42 1.93
CA LEU A 57 4.82 17.65 2.35
C LEU A 57 5.46 18.94 1.82
N LYS A 58 6.78 18.95 1.67
CA LYS A 58 7.55 20.08 1.13
C LYS A 58 7.76 20.02 -0.38
N GLN A 59 7.31 18.95 -1.04
CA GLN A 59 7.50 18.76 -2.47
C GLN A 59 6.52 19.60 -3.27
N SER A 60 7.07 20.48 -4.12
CA SER A 60 6.29 21.26 -5.07
C SER A 60 5.88 20.44 -6.28
N CYS A 61 4.77 20.79 -6.87
CA CYS A 61 4.34 20.32 -8.19
C CYS A 61 5.05 21.14 -9.26
N GLU A 62 6.11 20.58 -9.80
CA GLU A 62 6.94 21.20 -10.83
C GLU A 62 7.04 20.27 -12.04
N ASN A 63 6.80 20.81 -13.22
CA ASN A 63 7.16 20.17 -14.49
C ASN A 63 8.34 20.93 -15.14
N ASN A 64 8.68 20.62 -16.39
CA ASN A 64 9.80 21.26 -17.06
C ASN A 64 9.57 22.73 -17.44
N MET A 65 8.36 23.27 -17.26
CA MET A 65 7.98 24.62 -17.68
C MET A 65 7.70 25.54 -16.50
N PHE A 66 7.02 25.05 -15.45
CA PHE A 66 6.61 25.90 -14.32
C PHE A 66 6.29 25.09 -13.06
N ILE A 67 6.27 25.78 -11.92
CA ILE A 67 5.72 25.27 -10.66
C ILE A 67 4.22 25.61 -10.65
N TRP A 68 3.36 24.57 -10.45
CA TRP A 68 1.91 24.75 -10.52
C TRP A 68 1.16 24.45 -9.21
N GLY A 69 1.88 24.04 -8.18
CA GLY A 69 1.26 23.77 -6.87
C GLY A 69 2.21 23.12 -5.86
N HIS A 70 1.63 22.61 -4.77
CA HIS A 70 2.32 21.91 -3.70
C HIS A 70 1.80 20.47 -3.62
N CYS A 71 2.38 19.57 -4.40
CA CYS A 71 1.90 18.19 -4.52
C CYS A 71 1.77 17.46 -3.19
N GLY A 72 2.71 17.65 -2.28
CA GLY A 72 2.65 17.00 -0.97
C GLY A 72 1.49 17.49 -0.10
N LYS A 73 1.23 18.79 -0.12
CA LYS A 73 0.08 19.38 0.60
C LYS A 73 -1.25 18.92 -0.02
N GLU A 74 -1.33 18.88 -1.36
CA GLU A 74 -2.52 18.41 -2.08
C GLU A 74 -2.77 16.91 -1.81
N SER A 75 -1.73 16.08 -1.81
CA SER A 75 -1.85 14.66 -1.45
C SER A 75 -2.37 14.47 -0.03
N LYS A 76 -1.81 15.22 0.93
CA LYS A 76 -2.27 15.18 2.32
C LYS A 76 -3.73 15.60 2.44
N ARG A 77 -4.09 16.76 1.87
CA ARG A 77 -5.45 17.30 1.91
C ARG A 77 -6.45 16.34 1.30
N PHE A 78 -6.15 15.74 0.14
CA PHE A 78 -7.03 14.77 -0.47
C PHE A 78 -7.25 13.54 0.43
N LEU A 79 -6.20 13.05 1.11
CA LEU A 79 -6.34 11.96 2.06
C LEU A 79 -7.17 12.38 3.29
N GLU A 80 -7.01 13.62 3.78
CA GLU A 80 -7.84 14.18 4.86
C GLU A 80 -9.32 14.21 4.44
N ASP A 81 -9.63 14.76 3.27
CA ASP A 81 -11.00 14.84 2.74
C ASP A 81 -11.61 13.43 2.53
N LEU A 82 -10.78 12.46 2.09
CA LEU A 82 -11.21 11.08 1.81
C LEU A 82 -11.63 10.32 3.07
N ILE A 83 -11.00 10.60 4.23
CA ILE A 83 -11.21 9.85 5.47
C ILE A 83 -11.87 10.65 6.59
N ASP A 84 -12.27 11.90 6.31
CA ASP A 84 -12.83 12.79 7.33
C ASP A 84 -14.04 12.18 8.06
N GLY A 85 -13.97 12.17 9.39
CA GLY A 85 -15.02 11.62 10.25
C GLY A 85 -15.26 10.11 10.13
N GLN A 86 -14.51 9.39 9.28
CA GLN A 86 -14.73 7.97 9.02
C GLN A 86 -13.90 7.06 9.94
N ARG A 87 -14.50 5.93 10.30
CA ARG A 87 -13.74 4.83 10.91
C ARG A 87 -12.98 4.07 9.83
N ILE A 88 -11.66 4.02 9.97
CA ILE A 88 -10.77 3.36 9.02
C ILE A 88 -10.38 1.99 9.56
N THR A 89 -10.45 0.98 8.70
CA THR A 89 -9.92 -0.35 8.99
C THR A 89 -8.75 -0.62 8.07
N CYS A 90 -7.58 -0.93 8.64
CA CYS A 90 -6.40 -1.34 7.88
C CYS A 90 -6.09 -2.80 8.17
N SER A 91 -5.96 -3.61 7.10
CA SER A 91 -5.40 -4.96 7.17
C SER A 91 -3.89 -4.91 6.91
N TYR A 92 -3.13 -5.76 7.62
CA TYR A 92 -1.67 -5.80 7.51
C TYR A 92 -1.10 -7.15 7.91
N ARG A 93 0.13 -7.43 7.43
CA ARG A 93 0.88 -8.64 7.79
C ARG A 93 2.23 -8.31 8.41
N GLU A 94 2.79 -7.15 8.09
CA GLU A 94 4.15 -6.78 8.45
C GLU A 94 4.27 -5.30 8.86
N LYS A 95 5.43 -4.96 9.40
CA LYS A 95 5.84 -3.58 9.69
C LYS A 95 7.10 -3.25 8.89
N ASP A 96 7.28 -1.97 8.61
CA ASP A 96 8.53 -1.51 8.01
C ASP A 96 9.67 -1.44 9.05
N ARG A 97 10.88 -1.10 8.58
CA ARG A 97 12.07 -0.96 9.43
C ARG A 97 11.97 0.15 10.49
N TYR A 98 10.98 1.01 10.39
CA TYR A 98 10.70 2.08 11.35
C TYR A 98 9.57 1.71 12.33
N GLY A 99 9.07 0.48 12.28
CA GLY A 99 8.00 -0.01 13.13
C GLY A 99 6.60 0.41 12.71
N ARG A 100 6.42 1.10 11.56
CA ARG A 100 5.09 1.45 11.02
C ARG A 100 4.44 0.22 10.43
N ILE A 101 3.14 0.05 10.65
CA ILE A 101 2.32 -0.95 9.97
C ILE A 101 2.29 -0.63 8.47
N LEU A 102 2.51 -1.65 7.62
CA LEU A 102 2.25 -1.57 6.18
C LEU A 102 0.82 -2.01 5.90
N GLY A 103 -0.10 -1.04 5.77
CA GLY A 103 -1.54 -1.28 5.76
C GLY A 103 -2.20 -1.07 4.41
N ILE A 104 -3.15 -1.96 4.07
CA ILE A 104 -4.18 -1.70 3.06
C ILE A 104 -5.42 -1.26 3.83
N CYS A 105 -5.86 -0.02 3.61
CA CYS A 105 -6.83 0.64 4.44
C CYS A 105 -8.13 0.90 3.68
N TYR A 106 -9.25 0.82 4.40
CA TYR A 106 -10.60 0.97 3.87
C TYR A 106 -11.42 1.88 4.76
N HIS A 107 -12.34 2.64 4.16
CA HIS A 107 -13.39 3.32 4.88
C HIS A 107 -14.76 2.89 4.36
N GLY A 108 -15.80 3.09 5.19
CA GLY A 108 -17.17 2.70 4.84
C GLY A 108 -17.69 1.57 5.72
N VAL A 109 -18.98 1.33 5.62
CA VAL A 109 -19.66 0.34 6.45
C VAL A 109 -19.52 -1.03 5.78
N TYR A 110 -18.96 -1.99 6.53
CA TYR A 110 -18.94 -3.39 6.13
C TYR A 110 -20.37 -3.95 6.10
N PHE A 111 -20.97 -3.98 4.93
CA PHE A 111 -22.17 -4.79 4.70
C PHE A 111 -21.82 -5.99 3.82
N HIS A 112 -22.08 -7.19 4.31
CA HIS A 112 -22.04 -8.45 3.54
C HIS A 112 -20.79 -8.65 2.67
N ASN A 113 -19.59 -8.66 3.29
CA ASN A 113 -18.29 -8.88 2.62
C ASN A 113 -17.78 -7.73 1.72
N ASP A 114 -18.42 -6.57 1.71
CA ASP A 114 -17.85 -5.39 1.08
C ASP A 114 -16.79 -4.77 2.02
N PRO A 115 -15.51 -4.72 1.63
CA PRO A 115 -14.46 -4.12 2.45
C PRO A 115 -14.57 -2.58 2.53
N GLY A 116 -15.56 -1.96 1.88
CA GLY A 116 -15.65 -0.50 1.75
C GLY A 116 -14.68 0.05 0.68
N LEU A 117 -14.57 1.38 0.60
CA LEU A 117 -13.68 2.05 -0.34
C LEU A 117 -12.22 1.85 0.06
N GLU A 118 -11.40 1.26 -0.81
CA GLU A 118 -9.97 1.10 -0.59
C GLU A 118 -9.23 2.44 -0.76
N ILE A 119 -8.71 2.97 0.33
CA ILE A 119 -8.04 4.28 0.40
C ILE A 119 -6.79 4.33 -0.46
N ASN A 120 -5.92 3.30 -0.37
CA ASN A 120 -4.65 3.25 -1.09
C ASN A 120 -4.84 3.35 -2.61
N GLY A 121 -5.75 2.55 -3.16
CA GLY A 121 -6.08 2.57 -4.58
C GLY A 121 -6.75 3.86 -5.02
N THR A 122 -7.59 4.45 -4.17
CA THR A 122 -8.26 5.72 -4.43
C THR A 122 -7.26 6.87 -4.54
N MET A 123 -6.25 6.92 -3.65
CA MET A 123 -5.15 7.90 -3.73
C MET A 123 -4.42 7.84 -5.09
N VAL A 124 -4.16 6.63 -5.60
CA VAL A 124 -3.50 6.44 -6.90
C VAL A 124 -4.43 6.77 -8.06
N TRP A 125 -5.70 6.32 -8.01
CA TRP A 125 -6.69 6.58 -9.05
C TRP A 125 -6.94 8.07 -9.27
N PHE A 126 -7.07 8.84 -8.19
CA PHE A 126 -7.25 10.29 -8.29
C PHE A 126 -5.94 11.06 -8.51
N GLY A 127 -4.80 10.38 -8.58
CA GLY A 127 -3.52 10.97 -8.91
C GLY A 127 -2.89 11.80 -7.79
N TYR A 128 -3.18 11.48 -6.52
CA TYR A 128 -2.56 12.10 -5.34
C TYR A 128 -1.46 11.23 -4.72
N ALA A 129 -1.27 10.01 -5.24
CA ALA A 129 -0.11 9.17 -5.01
C ALA A 129 0.25 8.42 -6.28
N ILE A 130 1.48 7.91 -6.35
CA ILE A 130 1.92 7.00 -7.41
C ILE A 130 2.00 5.57 -6.88
N ALA A 131 1.94 4.58 -7.78
CA ALA A 131 2.20 3.19 -7.42
C ALA A 131 3.67 3.01 -7.01
N TYR A 132 3.93 2.49 -5.83
CA TYR A 132 5.30 2.26 -5.35
C TYR A 132 5.84 0.93 -5.89
N LYS A 133 6.24 0.94 -7.14
CA LYS A 133 6.62 -0.23 -7.97
C LYS A 133 7.71 -1.10 -7.35
N ARG A 134 8.58 -0.49 -6.53
CA ARG A 134 9.67 -1.20 -5.85
C ARG A 134 9.15 -2.23 -4.85
N TYR A 135 7.99 -1.98 -4.24
CA TYR A 135 7.43 -2.84 -3.20
C TYR A 135 6.19 -3.61 -3.67
N SER A 136 5.40 -3.05 -4.59
CA SER A 136 4.18 -3.70 -5.05
C SER A 136 3.78 -3.24 -6.45
N LYS A 137 3.26 -4.19 -7.25
CA LYS A 137 2.63 -3.91 -8.54
C LYS A 137 1.11 -3.72 -8.45
N ARG A 138 0.53 -3.79 -7.25
CA ARG A 138 -0.93 -3.81 -7.01
C ARG A 138 -1.66 -2.66 -7.69
N TYR A 139 -1.09 -1.46 -7.68
CA TYR A 139 -1.76 -0.25 -8.14
C TYR A 139 -1.29 0.26 -9.52
N LEU A 140 -0.50 -0.52 -10.26
CA LEU A 140 0.01 -0.09 -11.58
C LEU A 140 -1.10 0.18 -12.60
N SER A 141 -2.15 -0.63 -12.61
CA SER A 141 -3.31 -0.44 -13.52
C SER A 141 -4.04 0.86 -13.19
N LEU A 142 -4.24 1.16 -11.91
CA LEU A 142 -4.86 2.41 -11.47
C LEU A 142 -4.01 3.63 -11.81
N GLU A 143 -2.68 3.56 -11.62
CA GLU A 143 -1.76 4.62 -12.02
C GLU A 143 -1.83 4.88 -13.52
N ASN A 144 -1.84 3.83 -14.36
CA ASN A 144 -1.93 3.97 -15.80
C ASN A 144 -3.24 4.64 -16.24
N LEU A 145 -4.34 4.30 -15.59
CA LEU A 145 -5.64 4.92 -15.84
C LEU A 145 -5.65 6.39 -15.38
N ALA A 146 -5.10 6.71 -14.20
CA ALA A 146 -4.97 8.07 -13.71
C ALA A 146 -4.15 8.95 -14.66
N LYS A 147 -3.04 8.43 -15.20
CA LYS A 147 -2.23 9.08 -16.24
C LYS A 147 -3.03 9.36 -17.51
N LYS A 148 -3.70 8.33 -18.04
CA LYS A 148 -4.52 8.45 -19.26
C LYS A 148 -5.61 9.52 -19.11
N ARG A 149 -6.22 9.59 -17.93
CA ARG A 149 -7.30 10.54 -17.61
C ARG A 149 -6.82 11.88 -17.10
N LYS A 150 -5.51 12.06 -16.91
CA LYS A 150 -4.88 13.27 -16.37
C LYS A 150 -5.45 13.66 -15.00
N HIS A 151 -5.69 12.69 -14.13
CA HIS A 151 -6.18 12.92 -12.78
C HIS A 151 -5.09 13.55 -11.89
N GLY A 152 -5.50 14.46 -10.99
CA GLY A 152 -4.63 15.07 -9.99
C GLY A 152 -3.31 15.59 -10.58
N ILE A 153 -2.20 15.12 -10.02
CA ILE A 153 -0.84 15.50 -10.44
C ILE A 153 -0.51 15.17 -11.90
N TRP A 154 -1.21 14.20 -12.51
CA TRP A 154 -0.99 13.83 -13.90
C TRP A 154 -1.52 14.86 -14.90
N ARG A 155 -2.32 15.83 -14.46
CA ARG A 155 -2.86 16.90 -15.33
C ARG A 155 -1.74 17.73 -15.96
N TYR A 156 -0.75 18.11 -15.16
CA TYR A 156 0.38 18.94 -15.60
C TYR A 156 1.70 18.17 -15.56
N GLY A 157 1.68 16.95 -15.03
CA GLY A 157 2.86 16.14 -14.80
C GLY A 157 3.75 16.66 -13.67
N PHE A 158 4.83 15.95 -13.40
CA PHE A 158 5.81 16.32 -12.38
C PHE A 158 7.21 15.89 -12.82
N LYS A 159 8.23 16.60 -12.34
CA LYS A 159 9.63 16.39 -12.69
C LYS A 159 10.27 15.24 -11.92
N GLU A 160 9.90 15.07 -10.67
CA GLU A 160 10.53 14.14 -9.75
C GLU A 160 9.49 13.32 -9.00
N THR A 161 9.72 11.99 -8.92
CA THR A 161 8.94 11.12 -8.03
C THR A 161 9.22 11.43 -6.56
N PRO A 162 8.33 11.06 -5.63
CA PRO A 162 8.59 11.21 -4.19
C PRO A 162 9.91 10.57 -3.75
N GLU A 163 10.23 9.38 -4.28
CA GLU A 163 11.51 8.70 -3.98
C GLU A 163 12.73 9.50 -4.47
N GLN A 164 12.67 10.08 -5.68
CA GLN A 164 13.75 10.92 -6.21
C GLN A 164 13.94 12.19 -5.37
N TRP A 165 12.82 12.83 -5.00
CA TRP A 165 12.84 14.01 -4.16
C TRP A 165 13.47 13.74 -2.78
N ARG A 166 13.08 12.63 -2.12
CA ARG A 166 13.69 12.23 -0.85
C ARG A 166 15.20 11.98 -0.94
N ARG A 167 15.67 11.44 -2.06
CA ARG A 167 17.12 11.21 -2.26
C ARG A 167 17.92 12.49 -2.35
N LYS A 168 17.33 13.54 -2.93
CA LYS A 168 17.99 14.86 -3.08
C LYS A 168 17.94 15.71 -1.82
N ASN A 169 16.93 15.52 -0.98
CA ASN A 169 16.65 16.35 0.20
C ASN A 169 16.91 15.61 1.52
N LYS A 170 17.86 14.69 1.50
CA LYS A 170 18.35 13.98 2.70
C LYS A 170 19.32 14.86 3.47
#